data_b969b0f80f1ee5912a16d86f65fe5cc0
#
_entry.id   b969b0f80f1ee5912a16d86f65fe5cc0
#
_cell.length_a   1.000
_cell.length_b   1.000
_cell.length_c   1.000
_cell.angle_alpha   90.00
_cell.angle_beta   90.00
_cell.angle_gamma   90.00
#
_symmetry.space_group_name_H-M   'P 1'
#
loop_
_entity.id
_entity.type
_entity.pdbx_description
1 polymer ?
#
loop_
_entity_poly.entity_id
_entity_poly.type
_entity_poly.pdbx_seq_one_letter_code
_entity_poly.pdbx_strand_id
1 'polypeptide(L)'
;MFISIKKNFFKDVSYYNNEVYRTIKTRTITEIINQDLESSVKSSNITYDKVAYITIDDGPSKFTNQILDILDKNDVKATFFMINRNMNTYKDEVKRIQQEGHGAGFHSVSHDVKTLYKTPQSTLEEFSICRNTFEEITGETSNLIRIPYGSKPNTPEESYKILVENGFLVWDWNLDTEDWKSTTDNIVSNVLLNGRNKDELVLLVHEKEQTVEALDGIIMILKERGYKILPITEEKEAMNFWNKNL
;
A
#
# COMPACT_ATOMS: atom_id res chain seq x y z
N MET A 1 -4.32 29.00 -23.38
CA MET A 1 -5.20 29.67 -22.41
C MET A 1 -5.56 28.79 -21.19
N PHE A 2 -5.52 27.48 -21.28
CA PHE A 2 -5.86 26.54 -20.18
C PHE A 2 -4.76 26.34 -19.11
N ILE A 3 -3.50 26.62 -19.40
CA ILE A 3 -2.36 26.42 -18.47
C ILE A 3 -2.23 27.57 -17.46
N SER A 4 -2.69 28.79 -17.79
CA SER A 4 -2.61 29.95 -16.91
C SER A 4 -3.66 29.92 -15.79
N ILE A 5 -4.81 29.31 -16.02
CA ILE A 5 -5.90 29.23 -15.04
C ILE A 5 -5.54 28.25 -13.89
N LYS A 6 -4.82 27.15 -14.18
CA LYS A 6 -4.38 26.21 -13.14
C LYS A 6 -3.38 26.79 -12.14
N LYS A 7 -2.44 27.63 -12.58
CA LYS A 7 -1.42 28.22 -11.70
C LYS A 7 -1.98 29.25 -10.71
N ASN A 8 -3.03 29.99 -11.07
CA ASN A 8 -3.64 30.98 -10.18
C ASN A 8 -4.63 30.32 -9.19
N PHE A 9 -5.36 29.29 -9.60
CA PHE A 9 -6.30 28.59 -8.76
C PHE A 9 -5.62 27.97 -7.51
N PHE A 10 -4.40 27.44 -7.64
CA PHE A 10 -3.66 26.85 -6.54
C PHE A 10 -2.92 27.85 -5.64
N LYS A 11 -2.67 29.09 -6.09
CA LYS A 11 -2.09 30.15 -5.26
C LYS A 11 -3.08 30.80 -4.30
N ASP A 12 -4.33 30.90 -4.70
CA ASP A 12 -5.39 31.52 -3.89
C ASP A 12 -5.97 30.56 -2.83
N VAL A 13 -5.81 29.23 -3.02
CA VAL A 13 -6.36 28.20 -2.12
C VAL A 13 -5.51 28.03 -0.86
N SER A 14 -4.28 28.51 -0.81
CA SER A 14 -3.44 28.46 0.40
C SER A 14 -3.98 29.31 1.57
N TYR A 15 -4.98 30.17 1.33
CA TYR A 15 -5.61 31.04 2.31
C TYR A 15 -7.00 30.56 2.76
N TYR A 16 -7.59 29.56 2.12
CA TYR A 16 -8.91 29.04 2.50
C TYR A 16 -8.79 27.82 3.38
N ASN A 17 -9.57 27.82 4.47
CA ASN A 17 -9.75 26.77 5.46
C ASN A 17 -9.65 25.36 4.82
N ASN A 18 -8.87 24.46 5.39
CA ASN A 18 -8.66 23.07 4.93
C ASN A 18 -9.98 22.34 4.61
N GLU A 19 -11.10 22.68 5.21
CA GLU A 19 -12.43 22.12 4.92
C GLU A 19 -12.97 22.51 3.54
N VAL A 20 -12.82 23.76 3.12
CA VAL A 20 -13.32 24.22 1.79
C VAL A 20 -12.48 23.58 0.68
N TYR A 21 -11.17 23.47 0.88
CA TYR A 21 -10.28 22.79 -0.07
C TYR A 21 -10.61 21.29 -0.19
N ARG A 22 -10.82 20.61 0.94
CA ARG A 22 -11.27 19.22 0.97
C ARG A 22 -12.61 19.02 0.26
N THR A 23 -13.59 19.89 0.51
CA THR A 23 -14.92 19.82 -0.13
C THR A 23 -14.86 20.01 -1.64
N ILE A 24 -14.08 20.99 -2.15
CA ILE A 24 -13.93 21.22 -3.58
C ILE A 24 -13.21 20.04 -4.26
N LYS A 25 -12.12 19.55 -3.65
CA LYS A 25 -11.35 18.41 -4.15
C LYS A 25 -12.21 17.12 -4.18
N THR A 26 -12.98 16.88 -3.11
CA THR A 26 -13.89 15.74 -3.02
C THR A 26 -14.96 15.80 -4.12
N ARG A 27 -15.58 16.95 -4.34
CA ARG A 27 -16.61 17.11 -5.38
C ARG A 27 -16.07 16.85 -6.78
N THR A 28 -14.89 17.35 -7.11
CA THR A 28 -14.24 17.11 -8.41
C THR A 28 -13.87 15.65 -8.60
N ILE A 29 -13.37 14.97 -7.57
CA ILE A 29 -13.06 13.54 -7.60
C ILE A 29 -14.33 12.72 -7.80
N THR A 30 -15.41 13.01 -7.06
CA THR A 30 -16.70 12.34 -7.20
C THR A 30 -17.29 12.51 -8.60
N GLU A 31 -17.19 13.69 -9.20
CA GLU A 31 -17.65 13.95 -10.58
C GLU A 31 -16.87 13.10 -11.61
N ILE A 32 -15.55 12.98 -11.46
CA ILE A 32 -14.72 12.14 -12.34
C ILE A 32 -15.09 10.65 -12.18
N ILE A 33 -15.26 10.18 -10.95
CA ILE A 33 -15.62 8.79 -10.66
C ILE A 33 -17.01 8.48 -11.24
N ASN A 34 -17.98 9.36 -11.07
CA ASN A 34 -19.34 9.16 -11.63
C ASN A 34 -19.31 9.08 -13.15
N GLN A 35 -18.50 9.89 -13.84
CA GLN A 35 -18.32 9.77 -15.28
C GLN A 35 -17.69 8.43 -15.69
N ASP A 36 -16.73 7.93 -14.92
CA ASP A 36 -16.13 6.61 -15.13
C ASP A 36 -17.15 5.48 -14.90
N LEU A 37 -17.98 5.57 -13.86
CA LEU A 37 -19.03 4.60 -13.55
C LEU A 37 -20.13 4.58 -14.62
N GLU A 38 -20.60 5.73 -15.09
CA GLU A 38 -21.60 5.83 -16.18
C GLU A 38 -21.07 5.22 -17.49
N SER A 39 -19.78 5.33 -17.76
CA SER A 39 -19.16 4.72 -18.94
C SER A 39 -19.04 3.20 -18.81
N SER A 40 -18.85 2.68 -17.61
CA SER A 40 -18.70 1.24 -17.32
C SER A 40 -20.03 0.51 -17.23
N VAL A 41 -21.10 1.13 -16.74
CA VAL A 41 -22.45 0.55 -16.66
C VAL A 41 -23.03 0.19 -18.04
N LYS A 42 -22.54 0.82 -19.11
CA LYS A 42 -22.93 0.45 -20.49
C LYS A 42 -22.30 -0.86 -20.98
N SER A 43 -21.41 -1.49 -20.22
CA SER A 43 -20.57 -2.62 -20.71
C SER A 43 -20.76 -3.97 -20.02
N SER A 44 -21.35 -4.07 -18.82
CA SER A 44 -21.60 -5.41 -18.21
C SER A 44 -22.54 -5.40 -17.00
N ASN A 45 -23.45 -6.39 -16.95
CA ASN A 45 -24.37 -6.67 -15.83
C ASN A 45 -23.76 -7.63 -14.78
N ILE A 46 -22.44 -7.67 -14.59
CA ILE A 46 -21.78 -8.54 -13.60
C ILE A 46 -21.06 -7.63 -12.58
N THR A 47 -21.66 -7.47 -11.41
CA THR A 47 -21.00 -6.83 -10.26
C THR A 47 -20.12 -7.86 -9.56
N TYR A 48 -18.84 -7.89 -9.86
CA TYR A 48 -17.86 -8.52 -8.98
C TYR A 48 -17.65 -7.61 -7.75
N ASP A 49 -17.55 -8.21 -6.56
CA ASP A 49 -17.14 -7.48 -5.36
C ASP A 49 -15.68 -7.00 -5.56
N LYS A 50 -15.50 -5.70 -5.80
CA LYS A 50 -14.17 -5.11 -5.97
C LYS A 50 -13.45 -5.07 -4.62
N VAL A 51 -12.20 -5.51 -4.60
CA VAL A 51 -11.35 -5.51 -3.40
C VAL A 51 -10.09 -4.70 -3.64
N ALA A 52 -9.74 -3.86 -2.66
CA ALA A 52 -8.48 -3.13 -2.65
C ALA A 52 -7.68 -3.46 -1.39
N TYR A 53 -6.40 -3.72 -1.57
CA TYR A 53 -5.42 -3.84 -0.50
C TYR A 53 -4.51 -2.61 -0.54
N ILE A 54 -4.61 -1.76 0.49
CA ILE A 54 -3.63 -0.69 0.70
C ILE A 54 -2.43 -1.32 1.38
N THR A 55 -1.27 -1.32 0.73
CA THR A 55 -0.05 -1.92 1.27
C THR A 55 1.03 -0.87 1.46
N ILE A 56 1.66 -0.88 2.63
CA ILE A 56 2.53 0.18 3.13
C ILE A 56 3.89 -0.41 3.46
N ASP A 57 4.92 -0.01 2.72
CA ASP A 57 6.27 -0.52 2.83
C ASP A 57 7.18 0.39 3.70
N ASP A 58 8.33 -0.13 4.09
CA ASP A 58 9.44 0.54 4.78
C ASP A 58 9.20 0.93 6.25
N GLY A 59 8.01 0.68 6.78
CA GLY A 59 7.71 0.97 8.19
C GLY A 59 8.32 -0.02 9.20
N PRO A 60 7.98 0.13 10.48
CA PRO A 60 7.36 1.30 11.10
C PRO A 60 8.26 2.54 11.15
N SER A 61 7.68 3.73 11.24
CA SER A 61 8.39 4.99 11.29
C SER A 61 7.67 6.02 12.19
N LYS A 62 8.18 7.23 12.23
CA LYS A 62 7.51 8.37 12.89
C LYS A 62 6.12 8.68 12.31
N PHE A 63 5.79 8.15 11.15
CA PHE A 63 4.51 8.38 10.46
C PHE A 63 3.47 7.28 10.74
N THR A 64 3.88 6.13 11.28
CA THR A 64 3.00 4.97 11.49
C THR A 64 1.74 5.32 12.27
N ASN A 65 1.88 6.02 13.40
CA ASN A 65 0.72 6.39 14.23
C ASN A 65 -0.27 7.30 13.48
N GLN A 66 0.21 8.25 12.67
CA GLN A 66 -0.66 9.12 11.87
C GLN A 66 -1.39 8.33 10.79
N ILE A 67 -0.72 7.38 10.16
CA ILE A 67 -1.32 6.48 9.16
C ILE A 67 -2.41 5.62 9.82
N LEU A 68 -2.14 5.02 10.98
CA LEU A 68 -3.10 4.21 11.72
C LEU A 68 -4.33 5.02 12.14
N ASP A 69 -4.14 6.27 12.60
CA ASP A 69 -5.25 7.17 12.96
C ASP A 69 -6.14 7.51 11.75
N ILE A 70 -5.54 7.68 10.56
CA ILE A 70 -6.31 7.92 9.32
C ILE A 70 -7.08 6.65 8.90
N LEU A 71 -6.47 5.47 8.99
CA LEU A 71 -7.11 4.20 8.67
C LEU A 71 -8.29 3.92 9.61
N ASP A 72 -8.11 4.13 10.92
CA ASP A 72 -9.16 3.96 11.93
C ASP A 72 -10.32 4.96 11.71
N LYS A 73 -10.04 6.25 11.54
CA LYS A 73 -11.03 7.28 11.20
C LYS A 73 -11.90 6.91 10.00
N ASN A 74 -11.33 6.21 9.05
CA ASN A 74 -12.01 5.79 7.83
C ASN A 74 -12.62 4.38 7.92
N ASP A 75 -12.51 3.69 9.03
CA ASP A 75 -12.96 2.30 9.23
C ASP A 75 -12.43 1.37 8.13
N VAL A 76 -11.11 1.40 7.89
CA VAL A 76 -10.44 0.54 6.92
C VAL A 76 -9.16 -0.05 7.53
N LYS A 77 -8.75 -1.21 7.01
CA LYS A 77 -7.52 -1.87 7.39
C LYS A 77 -6.57 -1.94 6.21
N ALA A 78 -5.28 -1.85 6.48
CA ALA A 78 -4.20 -1.91 5.50
C ALA A 78 -3.25 -3.09 5.82
N THR A 79 -2.20 -3.29 5.02
CA THR A 79 -1.14 -4.25 5.28
C THR A 79 0.19 -3.53 5.29
N PHE A 80 0.99 -3.79 6.33
CA PHE A 80 2.30 -3.16 6.51
C PHE A 80 3.40 -4.19 6.26
N PHE A 81 4.29 -3.91 5.30
CA PHE A 81 5.49 -4.69 5.07
C PHE A 81 6.68 -4.00 5.74
N MET A 82 7.09 -4.52 6.89
CA MET A 82 7.96 -3.84 7.84
C MET A 82 9.42 -4.27 7.70
N ILE A 83 10.35 -3.30 7.81
CA ILE A 83 11.80 -3.56 7.86
C ILE A 83 12.18 -3.94 9.30
N ASN A 84 13.00 -4.98 9.46
CA ASN A 84 13.39 -5.53 10.76
C ASN A 84 13.93 -4.49 11.74
N ARG A 85 14.90 -3.67 11.33
CA ARG A 85 15.48 -2.62 12.20
C ARG A 85 14.42 -1.64 12.70
N ASN A 86 13.44 -1.35 11.86
CA ASN A 86 12.37 -0.41 12.18
C ASN A 86 11.40 -1.05 13.19
N MET A 87 11.05 -2.32 13.04
CA MET A 87 10.26 -3.07 14.04
C MET A 87 10.93 -3.04 15.41
N ASN A 88 12.25 -3.22 15.48
CA ASN A 88 13.01 -3.14 16.74
C ASN A 88 13.00 -1.73 17.36
N THR A 89 12.94 -0.69 16.54
CA THR A 89 12.93 0.73 16.98
C THR A 89 11.54 1.17 17.42
N TYR A 90 10.48 0.76 16.73
CA TYR A 90 9.10 1.20 16.88
C TYR A 90 8.19 0.06 17.33
N LYS A 91 8.56 -0.60 18.43
CA LYS A 91 7.86 -1.81 18.94
C LYS A 91 6.41 -1.56 19.31
N ASP A 92 6.08 -0.37 19.79
CA ASP A 92 4.71 -0.02 20.18
C ASP A 92 3.83 0.16 18.94
N GLU A 93 4.36 0.71 17.85
CA GLU A 93 3.69 0.81 16.56
C GLU A 93 3.47 -0.58 15.93
N VAL A 94 4.43 -1.51 16.05
CA VAL A 94 4.26 -2.90 15.61
C VAL A 94 3.09 -3.57 16.35
N LYS A 95 3.02 -3.42 17.68
CA LYS A 95 1.92 -3.93 18.48
C LYS A 95 0.58 -3.31 18.07
N ARG A 96 0.57 -2.00 17.84
CA ARG A 96 -0.62 -1.27 17.42
C ARG A 96 -1.14 -1.77 16.07
N ILE A 97 -0.26 -1.96 15.07
CA ILE A 97 -0.59 -2.55 13.76
C ILE A 97 -1.33 -3.88 13.94
N GLN A 98 -0.77 -4.78 14.76
CA GLN A 98 -1.36 -6.11 15.02
C GLN A 98 -2.68 -6.01 15.78
N GLN A 99 -2.75 -5.24 16.88
CA GLN A 99 -3.92 -5.12 17.74
C GLN A 99 -5.12 -4.48 17.05
N GLU A 100 -4.90 -3.56 16.13
CA GLU A 100 -5.94 -2.91 15.35
C GLU A 100 -6.40 -3.75 14.15
N GLY A 101 -5.84 -4.96 13.94
CA GLY A 101 -6.27 -5.90 12.91
C GLY A 101 -5.81 -5.55 11.50
N HIS A 102 -4.69 -4.85 11.37
CA HIS A 102 -4.02 -4.68 10.11
C HIS A 102 -3.23 -5.93 9.71
N GLY A 103 -3.00 -6.14 8.42
CA GLY A 103 -2.08 -7.16 7.95
C GLY A 103 -0.65 -6.82 8.33
N ALA A 104 0.10 -7.79 8.84
CA ALA A 104 1.52 -7.65 9.15
C ALA A 104 2.35 -8.53 8.23
N GLY A 105 3.31 -7.93 7.55
CA GLY A 105 4.26 -8.61 6.68
C GLY A 105 5.66 -8.03 6.84
N PHE A 106 6.63 -8.61 6.14
CA PHE A 106 8.05 -8.28 6.31
C PHE A 106 8.69 -7.80 5.02
N HIS A 107 9.60 -6.82 5.15
CA HIS A 107 10.30 -6.18 4.05
C HIS A 107 11.82 -6.28 4.17
N SER A 108 12.31 -7.46 4.59
CA SER A 108 13.70 -7.84 4.84
C SER A 108 14.37 -7.15 6.05
N VAL A 109 15.59 -7.57 6.33
CA VAL A 109 16.47 -6.97 7.36
C VAL A 109 17.27 -5.83 6.77
N SER A 110 17.97 -6.08 5.67
CA SER A 110 18.95 -5.17 5.08
C SER A 110 18.36 -4.12 4.15
N HIS A 111 17.23 -4.45 3.50
CA HIS A 111 16.69 -3.69 2.37
C HIS A 111 17.75 -3.41 1.27
N ASP A 112 18.71 -4.33 1.12
CA ASP A 112 19.82 -4.23 0.18
C ASP A 112 19.93 -5.46 -0.70
N VAL A 113 19.80 -5.28 -2.02
CA VAL A 113 19.78 -6.36 -3.02
C VAL A 113 21.04 -7.23 -2.97
N LYS A 114 22.22 -6.64 -2.70
CA LYS A 114 23.48 -7.38 -2.69
C LYS A 114 23.60 -8.26 -1.45
N THR A 115 23.08 -7.79 -0.33
CA THR A 115 23.07 -8.54 0.93
C THR A 115 22.00 -9.63 0.87
N LEU A 116 20.78 -9.26 0.46
CA LEU A 116 19.61 -10.14 0.40
C LEU A 116 19.87 -11.35 -0.50
N TYR A 117 20.44 -11.15 -1.69
CA TYR A 117 20.66 -12.21 -2.69
C TYR A 117 22.09 -12.74 -2.75
N LYS A 118 22.86 -12.61 -1.68
CA LYS A 118 24.19 -13.17 -1.62
C LYS A 118 24.18 -14.69 -1.81
N THR A 119 23.19 -15.35 -1.24
CA THR A 119 22.84 -16.77 -1.45
C THR A 119 21.34 -16.95 -1.27
N PRO A 120 20.72 -18.02 -1.78
CA PRO A 120 19.32 -18.32 -1.44
C PRO A 120 19.09 -18.40 0.07
N GLN A 121 20.04 -18.99 0.80
CA GLN A 121 19.96 -19.10 2.25
C GLN A 121 19.98 -17.72 2.95
N SER A 122 20.78 -16.76 2.47
CA SER A 122 20.75 -15.40 3.03
C SER A 122 19.40 -14.71 2.84
N THR A 123 18.72 -14.98 1.71
CA THR A 123 17.37 -14.47 1.48
C THR A 123 16.37 -15.04 2.50
N LEU A 124 16.38 -16.35 2.71
CA LEU A 124 15.52 -17.02 3.71
C LEU A 124 15.80 -16.52 5.12
N GLU A 125 17.07 -16.35 5.48
CA GLU A 125 17.52 -15.91 6.79
C GLU A 125 16.99 -14.51 7.13
N GLU A 126 17.07 -13.54 6.19
CA GLU A 126 16.57 -12.19 6.42
C GLU A 126 15.06 -12.15 6.72
N PHE A 127 14.25 -12.89 5.99
CA PHE A 127 12.80 -12.94 6.27
C PHE A 127 12.47 -13.75 7.53
N SER A 128 13.22 -14.80 7.83
CA SER A 128 13.07 -15.56 9.08
C SER A 128 13.40 -14.72 10.31
N ILE A 129 14.44 -13.89 10.25
CA ILE A 129 14.77 -12.92 11.31
C ILE A 129 13.60 -11.94 11.51
N CYS A 130 13.02 -11.40 10.43
CA CYS A 130 11.88 -10.50 10.55
C CYS A 130 10.70 -11.17 11.25
N ARG A 131 10.36 -12.40 10.86
CA ARG A 131 9.26 -13.17 11.46
C ARG A 131 9.50 -13.39 12.95
N ASN A 132 10.69 -13.82 13.34
CA ASN A 132 11.04 -14.03 14.75
C ASN A 132 10.96 -12.71 15.55
N THR A 133 11.47 -11.60 14.99
CA THR A 133 11.37 -10.28 15.63
C THR A 133 9.91 -9.86 15.85
N PHE A 134 9.04 -10.10 14.88
CA PHE A 134 7.62 -9.80 15.02
C PHE A 134 6.97 -10.65 16.10
N GLU A 135 7.26 -11.96 16.13
CA GLU A 135 6.78 -12.88 17.16
C GLU A 135 7.27 -12.48 18.57
N GLU A 136 8.54 -12.10 18.73
CA GLU A 136 9.07 -11.59 19.99
C GLU A 136 8.36 -10.32 20.50
N ILE A 137 7.91 -9.45 19.57
CA ILE A 137 7.26 -8.18 19.92
C ILE A 137 5.78 -8.38 20.24
N THR A 138 5.08 -9.21 19.48
CA THR A 138 3.61 -9.31 19.49
C THR A 138 3.06 -10.60 20.08
N GLY A 139 3.84 -11.68 20.11
CA GLY A 139 3.38 -13.03 20.41
C GLY A 139 2.65 -13.72 19.25
N GLU A 140 2.54 -13.05 18.09
CA GLU A 140 1.87 -13.54 16.89
C GLU A 140 2.90 -13.77 15.77
N THR A 141 2.52 -14.50 14.73
CA THR A 141 3.38 -14.76 13.57
C THR A 141 2.71 -14.36 12.27
N SER A 142 3.51 -14.17 11.22
CA SER A 142 3.04 -13.95 9.86
C SER A 142 4.00 -14.55 8.85
N ASN A 143 3.46 -14.96 7.70
CA ASN A 143 4.25 -15.44 6.56
C ASN A 143 4.18 -14.47 5.36
N LEU A 144 3.50 -13.33 5.50
CA LEU A 144 3.41 -12.34 4.44
C LEU A 144 4.75 -11.63 4.27
N ILE A 145 5.25 -11.58 3.05
CA ILE A 145 6.48 -10.87 2.74
C ILE A 145 6.33 -10.05 1.45
N ARG A 146 7.05 -8.93 1.41
CA ARG A 146 7.31 -8.19 0.18
C ARG A 146 8.80 -8.03 -0.01
N ILE A 147 9.27 -8.44 -1.17
CA ILE A 147 10.69 -8.36 -1.51
C ILE A 147 11.02 -6.91 -1.90
N PRO A 148 12.09 -6.31 -1.34
CA PRO A 148 12.55 -4.98 -1.72
C PRO A 148 12.68 -4.82 -3.24
N TYR A 149 12.11 -3.72 -3.77
CA TYR A 149 12.06 -3.38 -5.20
C TYR A 149 11.23 -4.33 -6.07
N GLY A 150 10.40 -5.18 -5.45
CA GLY A 150 9.56 -6.18 -6.10
C GLY A 150 10.25 -7.51 -6.37
N SER A 151 9.44 -8.55 -6.52
CA SER A 151 9.94 -9.92 -6.71
C SER A 151 10.61 -10.14 -8.06
N LYS A 152 10.40 -9.26 -9.04
CA LYS A 152 11.11 -9.24 -10.33
C LYS A 152 11.50 -7.81 -10.69
N PRO A 153 12.58 -7.59 -11.48
CA PRO A 153 13.46 -8.61 -12.08
C PRO A 153 14.62 -9.08 -11.19
N ASN A 154 14.77 -8.51 -9.97
CA ASN A 154 16.01 -8.61 -9.21
C ASN A 154 16.17 -9.93 -8.41
N THR A 155 15.06 -10.60 -8.07
CA THR A 155 15.11 -11.82 -7.26
C THR A 155 15.58 -13.02 -8.09
N PRO A 156 16.68 -13.69 -7.73
CA PRO A 156 17.07 -14.95 -8.33
C PRO A 156 16.01 -16.04 -8.10
N GLU A 157 15.85 -16.94 -9.06
CA GLU A 157 14.84 -18.00 -8.99
C GLU A 157 14.99 -18.89 -7.74
N GLU A 158 16.22 -19.25 -7.40
CA GLU A 158 16.50 -20.07 -6.22
C GLU A 158 16.18 -19.34 -4.90
N SER A 159 16.36 -18.01 -4.86
CA SER A 159 15.95 -17.18 -3.71
C SER A 159 14.43 -17.09 -3.59
N TYR A 160 13.70 -17.02 -4.70
CA TYR A 160 12.25 -17.06 -4.69
C TYR A 160 11.73 -18.43 -4.23
N LYS A 161 12.28 -19.51 -4.80
CA LYS A 161 11.87 -20.90 -4.47
C LYS A 161 12.06 -21.20 -2.99
N ILE A 162 13.22 -20.89 -2.41
CA ILE A 162 13.47 -21.19 -1.00
C ILE A 162 12.50 -20.46 -0.07
N LEU A 163 12.08 -19.23 -0.41
CA LEU A 163 11.05 -18.51 0.37
C LEU A 163 9.71 -19.24 0.33
N VAL A 164 9.22 -19.59 -0.85
CA VAL A 164 7.94 -20.27 -1.03
C VAL A 164 7.94 -21.67 -0.40
N GLU A 165 9.02 -22.44 -0.56
CA GLU A 165 9.20 -23.78 0.04
C GLU A 165 9.23 -23.72 1.59
N ASN A 166 9.59 -22.57 2.18
CA ASN A 166 9.56 -22.34 3.63
C ASN A 166 8.28 -21.60 4.09
N GLY A 167 7.25 -21.58 3.24
CA GLY A 167 5.91 -21.13 3.60
C GLY A 167 5.69 -19.62 3.53
N PHE A 168 6.66 -18.84 3.03
CA PHE A 168 6.47 -17.41 2.85
C PHE A 168 5.57 -17.10 1.67
N LEU A 169 4.67 -16.14 1.86
CA LEU A 169 3.71 -15.65 0.88
C LEU A 169 4.21 -14.34 0.30
N VAL A 170 4.78 -14.40 -0.91
CA VAL A 170 5.40 -13.24 -1.58
C VAL A 170 4.32 -12.39 -2.24
N TRP A 171 4.24 -11.11 -1.86
CA TRP A 171 3.30 -10.14 -2.40
C TRP A 171 3.99 -9.01 -3.14
N ASP A 172 3.57 -8.75 -4.37
CA ASP A 172 3.90 -7.54 -5.11
C ASP A 172 2.68 -6.59 -5.17
N TRP A 173 2.61 -5.76 -6.17
CA TRP A 173 1.54 -4.76 -6.36
C TRP A 173 1.15 -4.65 -7.83
N ASN A 174 -0.06 -4.19 -8.08
CA ASN A 174 -0.51 -3.87 -9.44
C ASN A 174 -0.84 -2.38 -9.65
N LEU A 175 -0.63 -1.55 -8.62
CA LEU A 175 -0.62 -0.10 -8.70
C LEU A 175 0.47 0.48 -7.80
N ASP A 176 1.55 0.98 -8.41
CA ASP A 176 2.55 1.81 -7.75
C ASP A 176 2.06 3.26 -7.75
N THR A 177 1.89 3.84 -6.57
CA THR A 177 1.46 5.24 -6.43
C THR A 177 2.57 6.23 -6.72
N GLU A 178 3.80 5.75 -6.82
CA GLU A 178 5.03 6.54 -7.00
C GLU A 178 5.25 7.60 -5.90
N ASP A 179 4.74 7.35 -4.68
CA ASP A 179 4.79 8.28 -3.56
C ASP A 179 6.21 8.63 -3.13
N TRP A 180 7.17 7.75 -3.41
CA TRP A 180 8.59 7.96 -3.11
C TRP A 180 9.23 9.13 -3.88
N LYS A 181 8.62 9.59 -4.98
CA LYS A 181 9.10 10.71 -5.82
C LYS A 181 8.03 11.77 -6.12
N SER A 182 6.80 11.55 -5.68
CA SER A 182 5.64 12.36 -6.10
C SER A 182 5.18 13.31 -5.00
N THR A 183 4.45 14.34 -5.40
CA THR A 183 3.70 15.19 -4.46
C THR A 183 2.39 14.52 -4.08
N THR A 184 1.78 14.94 -2.96
CA THR A 184 0.47 14.49 -2.48
C THR A 184 -0.60 14.48 -3.58
N ASP A 185 -0.70 15.56 -4.37
CA ASP A 185 -1.67 15.66 -5.45
C ASP A 185 -1.42 14.67 -6.60
N ASN A 186 -0.15 14.40 -6.90
CA ASN A 186 0.21 13.43 -7.93
C ASN A 186 -0.08 12.00 -7.48
N ILE A 187 0.14 11.68 -6.20
CA ILE A 187 -0.21 10.37 -5.61
C ILE A 187 -1.72 10.12 -5.77
N VAL A 188 -2.56 11.07 -5.31
CA VAL A 188 -4.02 10.97 -5.43
C VAL A 188 -4.46 10.88 -6.89
N SER A 189 -3.86 11.67 -7.78
CA SER A 189 -4.16 11.64 -9.21
C SER A 189 -3.76 10.31 -9.86
N ASN A 190 -2.62 9.72 -9.46
CA ASN A 190 -2.18 8.42 -9.94
C ASN A 190 -3.21 7.32 -9.59
N VAL A 191 -3.66 7.28 -8.33
CA VAL A 191 -4.71 6.32 -7.90
C VAL A 191 -6.01 6.56 -8.65
N LEU A 192 -6.42 7.83 -8.83
CA LEU A 192 -7.62 8.18 -9.57
C LEU A 192 -7.55 7.76 -11.05
N LEU A 193 -6.40 7.85 -11.69
CA LEU A 193 -6.26 7.57 -13.13
C LEU A 193 -5.95 6.09 -13.41
N ASN A 194 -5.09 5.46 -12.63
CA ASN A 194 -4.55 4.13 -12.91
C ASN A 194 -5.21 3.01 -12.08
N GLY A 195 -5.96 3.35 -11.00
CA GLY A 195 -6.76 2.39 -10.22
C GLY A 195 -8.11 2.05 -10.86
N ARG A 196 -8.28 2.27 -12.18
CA ARG A 196 -9.52 1.98 -12.91
C ARG A 196 -9.55 0.55 -13.41
N ASN A 197 -10.77 0.01 -13.58
CA ASN A 197 -11.03 -1.23 -14.30
C ASN A 197 -10.26 -2.46 -13.78
N LYS A 198 -10.01 -2.51 -12.48
CA LYS A 198 -9.46 -3.67 -11.79
C LYS A 198 -10.48 -4.15 -10.76
N ASP A 199 -10.73 -5.46 -10.72
CA ASP A 199 -11.60 -6.06 -9.71
C ASP A 199 -10.83 -6.27 -8.40
N GLU A 200 -9.53 -6.47 -8.52
CA GLU A 200 -8.61 -6.61 -7.39
C GLU A 200 -7.43 -5.66 -7.54
N LEU A 201 -7.20 -4.83 -6.52
CA LEU A 201 -6.20 -3.77 -6.52
C LEU A 201 -5.26 -3.92 -5.33
N VAL A 202 -3.97 -4.07 -5.62
CA VAL A 202 -2.90 -4.05 -4.62
C VAL A 202 -2.10 -2.77 -4.81
N LEU A 203 -2.31 -1.79 -3.91
CA LEU A 203 -1.63 -0.50 -3.96
C LEU A 203 -0.33 -0.55 -3.18
N LEU A 204 0.73 0.01 -3.76
CA LEU A 204 2.00 0.27 -3.08
C LEU A 204 2.08 1.73 -2.67
N VAL A 205 2.28 1.95 -1.37
CA VAL A 205 2.71 3.22 -0.77
C VAL A 205 3.81 2.96 0.28
N HIS A 206 4.49 4.01 0.72
CA HIS A 206 5.52 3.95 1.75
C HIS A 206 5.16 4.90 2.91
N GLU A 207 5.79 4.71 4.06
CA GLU A 207 5.62 5.60 5.21
C GLU A 207 6.35 6.94 5.01
N LYS A 208 5.68 7.89 4.33
CA LYS A 208 6.21 9.22 4.00
C LYS A 208 5.18 10.32 4.32
N GLU A 209 5.66 11.55 4.50
CA GLU A 209 4.80 12.70 4.80
C GLU A 209 3.72 12.91 3.73
N GLN A 210 4.11 12.91 2.45
CA GLN A 210 3.17 13.07 1.34
C GLN A 210 2.16 11.91 1.23
N THR A 211 2.52 10.72 1.71
CA THR A 211 1.61 9.57 1.78
C THR A 211 0.57 9.78 2.89
N VAL A 212 0.99 10.24 4.07
CA VAL A 212 0.07 10.60 5.16
C VAL A 212 -0.96 11.62 4.67
N GLU A 213 -0.52 12.66 3.97
CA GLU A 213 -1.41 13.69 3.41
C GLU A 213 -2.34 13.15 2.30
N ALA A 214 -1.89 12.16 1.52
CA ALA A 214 -2.67 11.59 0.41
C ALA A 214 -3.68 10.53 0.84
N LEU A 215 -3.48 9.88 1.99
CA LEU A 215 -4.16 8.64 2.36
C LEU A 215 -5.68 8.78 2.48
N ASP A 216 -6.19 9.87 3.08
CA ASP A 216 -7.63 10.17 3.10
C ASP A 216 -8.22 10.23 1.67
N GLY A 217 -7.50 10.87 0.75
CA GLY A 217 -7.91 10.98 -0.66
C GLY A 217 -7.88 9.64 -1.40
N ILE A 218 -6.88 8.81 -1.14
CA ILE A 218 -6.79 7.45 -1.68
C ILE A 218 -7.98 6.61 -1.22
N ILE A 219 -8.24 6.58 0.10
CA ILE A 219 -9.35 5.81 0.69
C ILE A 219 -10.69 6.27 0.12
N MET A 220 -10.90 7.57 -0.01
CA MET A 220 -12.12 8.13 -0.59
C MET A 220 -12.33 7.64 -2.03
N ILE A 221 -11.30 7.72 -2.88
CA ILE A 221 -11.38 7.25 -4.27
C ILE A 221 -11.76 5.77 -4.34
N LEU A 222 -11.14 4.93 -3.49
CA LEU A 222 -11.42 3.50 -3.48
C LEU A 222 -12.86 3.21 -3.05
N LYS A 223 -13.35 3.86 -1.99
CA LYS A 223 -14.73 3.71 -1.51
C LYS A 223 -15.76 4.18 -2.55
N GLU A 224 -15.56 5.35 -3.16
CA GLU A 224 -16.45 5.89 -4.21
C GLU A 224 -16.50 4.98 -5.46
N ARG A 225 -15.43 4.22 -5.73
CA ARG A 225 -15.40 3.21 -6.80
C ARG A 225 -15.98 1.86 -6.40
N GLY A 226 -16.49 1.73 -5.19
CA GLY A 226 -17.11 0.51 -4.69
C GLY A 226 -16.14 -0.57 -4.26
N TYR A 227 -14.87 -0.23 -3.98
CA TYR A 227 -13.93 -1.19 -3.42
C TYR A 227 -14.21 -1.45 -1.94
N LYS A 228 -14.19 -2.72 -1.55
CA LYS A 228 -13.98 -3.13 -0.16
C LYS A 228 -12.47 -3.05 0.12
N ILE A 229 -12.08 -2.24 1.10
CA ILE A 229 -10.67 -2.10 1.49
C ILE A 229 -10.41 -3.08 2.62
N LEU A 230 -9.53 -4.05 2.37
CA LEU A 230 -9.24 -5.15 3.29
C LEU A 230 -7.73 -5.28 3.55
N PRO A 231 -7.32 -5.82 4.70
CA PRO A 231 -5.94 -6.26 4.90
C PRO A 231 -5.69 -7.56 4.12
N ILE A 232 -4.46 -7.80 3.72
CA ILE A 232 -4.04 -9.10 3.20
C ILE A 232 -4.01 -10.09 4.38
N THR A 233 -4.59 -11.27 4.16
CA THR A 233 -4.53 -12.40 5.10
C THR A 233 -3.78 -13.59 4.48
N GLU A 234 -3.37 -14.54 5.29
CA GLU A 234 -2.63 -15.73 4.83
C GLU A 234 -3.49 -16.71 4.02
N GLU A 235 -4.82 -16.63 4.15
CA GLU A 235 -5.73 -17.47 3.36
C GLU A 235 -5.88 -16.98 1.91
N LYS A 236 -5.48 -15.74 1.65
CA LYS A 236 -5.51 -15.18 0.31
C LYS A 236 -4.32 -15.68 -0.50
N GLU A 237 -4.60 -16.18 -1.71
CA GLU A 237 -3.55 -16.55 -2.66
C GLU A 237 -2.64 -15.35 -2.95
N ALA A 238 -1.33 -15.54 -2.79
CA ALA A 238 -0.36 -14.48 -2.97
C ALA A 238 -0.27 -14.03 -4.42
N MET A 239 -0.34 -12.72 -4.62
CA MET A 239 -0.26 -12.06 -5.93
C MET A 239 1.13 -11.47 -6.13
N ASN A 240 1.86 -11.91 -7.16
CA ASN A 240 3.22 -11.47 -7.40
C ASN A 240 3.65 -11.60 -8.86
N PHE A 241 4.78 -10.97 -9.21
CA PHE A 241 5.30 -10.96 -10.57
C PHE A 241 5.83 -12.32 -11.04
N TRP A 242 6.13 -13.26 -10.12
CA TRP A 242 6.51 -14.63 -10.48
C TRP A 242 5.31 -15.46 -10.94
N ASN A 243 4.20 -15.36 -10.23
CA ASN A 243 2.95 -16.07 -10.57
C ASN A 243 2.21 -15.41 -11.75
N LYS A 244 2.55 -14.15 -12.09
CA LYS A 244 1.91 -13.37 -13.16
C LYS A 244 0.39 -13.23 -12.98
N ASN A 245 -0.05 -13.07 -11.74
CA ASN A 245 -1.46 -12.98 -11.35
C ASN A 245 -1.84 -11.60 -10.79
N LEU A 246 -1.13 -10.52 -11.19
CA LEU A 246 -1.34 -9.12 -10.83
C LEU A 246 -2.00 -8.31 -11.95
#